data_3f69cd6746d3527b23f8dcd5fbbe9c28
#
_entry.id   3f69cd6746d3527b23f8dcd5fbbe9c28
#
_cell.length_a   1.000
_cell.length_b   1.000
_cell.length_c   1.000
_cell.angle_alpha   90.00
_cell.angle_beta   90.00
_cell.angle_gamma   90.00
#
_symmetry.space_group_name_H-M   'P 1'
#
loop_
_entity.id
_entity.type
_entity.pdbx_description
1 polymer ?
#
loop_
_entity_poly.entity_id
_entity_poly.type
_entity_poly.pdbx_seq_one_letter_code
_entity_poly.pdbx_strand_id
1 'polypeptide(L)'
;GFNYPDRPPIFLTMETAQYFLARIVTPLLDQGYFDSISIDRNRLLGQIIDNLNKAAGVGFPHTVFADRLKSAWVGEPAQIRAYDEAQECALRFRMYCLENNLLDFSLQLEVFTNYLWPSLLCRSFLTGRYHHLIYDNIEEDIPVAHDLISQWLPHFDSALLIQDLGGGFRAFLGADPQSASLLASACQEVVTFEENHVS
;
A
#
# COMPACT_ATOMS: atom_id res chain seq x y z
N GLY A 1 -13.40 -10.44 -9.01
CA GLY A 1 -14.06 -10.13 -7.74
C GLY A 1 -13.97 -11.31 -6.78
N PHE A 2 -14.45 -11.15 -5.55
CA PHE A 2 -14.52 -12.22 -4.55
C PHE A 2 -15.51 -13.32 -4.97
N ASN A 3 -15.14 -14.58 -4.73
CA ASN A 3 -16.01 -15.72 -5.07
C ASN A 3 -17.24 -15.84 -4.14
N TYR A 4 -17.14 -15.30 -2.92
CA TYR A 4 -18.20 -15.39 -1.91
C TYR A 4 -18.60 -13.98 -1.43
N PRO A 5 -19.25 -13.17 -2.27
CA PRO A 5 -19.58 -11.77 -1.94
C PRO A 5 -20.53 -11.63 -0.74
N ASP A 6 -21.32 -12.68 -0.45
CA ASP A 6 -22.27 -12.71 0.69
C ASP A 6 -21.61 -13.06 2.04
N ARG A 7 -20.31 -13.40 2.03
CA ARG A 7 -19.56 -13.71 3.25
C ARG A 7 -18.63 -12.55 3.60
N PRO A 8 -18.50 -12.20 4.89
CA PRO A 8 -17.53 -11.22 5.31
C PRO A 8 -16.12 -11.71 4.97
N PRO A 9 -15.24 -10.84 4.47
CA PRO A 9 -13.85 -11.20 4.21
C PRO A 9 -13.08 -11.40 5.51
N ILE A 10 -12.03 -12.21 5.43
CA ILE A 10 -11.09 -12.46 6.53
C ILE A 10 -9.86 -11.56 6.31
N PHE A 11 -9.59 -10.68 7.27
CA PHE A 11 -8.40 -9.84 7.25
C PHE A 11 -7.17 -10.66 7.65
N LEU A 12 -6.12 -10.56 6.83
CA LEU A 12 -4.86 -11.24 7.09
C LEU A 12 -3.87 -10.31 7.79
N THR A 13 -3.19 -10.82 8.83
CA THR A 13 -1.96 -10.21 9.33
C THR A 13 -0.81 -10.47 8.36
N MET A 14 0.33 -9.80 8.55
CA MET A 14 1.52 -10.02 7.74
C MET A 14 1.96 -11.50 7.80
N GLU A 15 1.94 -12.11 8.98
CA GLU A 15 2.35 -13.50 9.19
C GLU A 15 1.41 -14.48 8.49
N THR A 16 0.10 -14.25 8.57
CA THR A 16 -0.88 -15.12 7.89
C THR A 16 -0.84 -14.94 6.37
N ALA A 17 -0.58 -13.73 5.88
CA ALA A 17 -0.36 -13.48 4.46
C ALA A 17 0.90 -14.21 3.96
N GLN A 18 2.02 -14.14 4.71
CA GLN A 18 3.24 -14.89 4.39
C GLN A 18 3.01 -16.42 4.42
N TYR A 19 2.24 -16.91 5.37
CA TYR A 19 1.91 -18.35 5.44
C TYR A 19 1.16 -18.82 4.19
N PHE A 20 0.12 -18.09 3.76
CA PHE A 20 -0.62 -18.45 2.54
C PHE A 20 0.23 -18.29 1.28
N LEU A 21 1.01 -17.21 1.18
CA LEU A 21 1.94 -17.01 0.07
C LEU A 21 2.97 -18.15 -0.01
N ALA A 22 3.52 -18.60 1.13
CA ALA A 22 4.47 -19.70 1.18
C ALA A 22 3.90 -21.00 0.58
N ARG A 23 2.63 -21.30 0.81
CA ARG A 23 1.96 -22.47 0.24
C ARG A 23 1.85 -22.41 -1.28
N ILE A 24 1.71 -21.19 -1.84
CA ILE A 24 1.62 -20.94 -3.27
C ILE A 24 3.01 -20.98 -3.92
N VAL A 25 4.00 -20.38 -3.28
CA VAL A 25 5.35 -20.22 -3.82
C VAL A 25 6.17 -21.50 -3.71
N THR A 26 5.99 -22.33 -2.68
CA THR A 26 6.78 -23.57 -2.50
C THR A 26 6.77 -24.50 -3.72
N PRO A 27 5.63 -24.83 -4.33
CA PRO A 27 5.61 -25.65 -5.54
C PRO A 27 6.32 -25.00 -6.74
N LEU A 28 6.39 -23.67 -6.80
CA LEU A 28 7.08 -22.94 -7.86
C LEU A 28 8.61 -22.97 -7.65
N LEU A 29 9.06 -22.89 -6.41
CA LEU A 29 10.49 -23.12 -6.07
C LEU A 29 10.94 -24.51 -6.50
N ASP A 30 10.12 -25.53 -6.27
CA ASP A 30 10.41 -26.90 -6.71
C ASP A 30 10.47 -27.05 -8.23
N GLN A 31 9.90 -26.10 -8.98
CA GLN A 31 9.93 -26.00 -10.45
C GLN A 31 11.08 -25.10 -10.97
N GLY A 32 11.95 -24.60 -10.11
CA GLY A 32 13.12 -23.79 -10.48
C GLY A 32 12.87 -22.27 -10.53
N TYR A 33 11.78 -21.80 -9.91
CA TYR A 33 11.58 -20.35 -9.72
C TYR A 33 12.65 -19.81 -8.79
N PHE A 34 13.18 -18.65 -9.13
CA PHE A 34 14.25 -17.94 -8.40
C PHE A 34 15.62 -18.65 -8.36
N ASP A 35 15.83 -19.71 -9.15
CA ASP A 35 17.14 -20.39 -9.27
C ASP A 35 18.24 -19.45 -9.82
N SER A 36 17.85 -18.35 -10.47
CA SER A 36 18.77 -17.35 -11.02
C SER A 36 19.40 -16.44 -9.97
N ILE A 37 18.87 -16.45 -8.73
CA ILE A 37 19.33 -15.59 -7.62
C ILE A 37 19.55 -16.40 -6.35
N SER A 38 20.39 -15.87 -5.46
CA SER A 38 20.57 -16.45 -4.11
C SER A 38 19.82 -15.58 -3.10
N ILE A 39 18.68 -16.07 -2.61
CA ILE A 39 17.85 -15.37 -1.63
C ILE A 39 17.29 -16.34 -0.60
N ASP A 40 17.26 -15.92 0.67
CA ASP A 40 16.55 -16.66 1.71
C ASP A 40 15.04 -16.68 1.44
N ARG A 41 14.41 -17.84 1.69
CA ARG A 41 12.99 -18.06 1.42
C ARG A 41 12.08 -17.07 2.15
N ASN A 42 12.32 -16.80 3.43
CA ASN A 42 11.47 -15.89 4.19
C ASN A 42 11.62 -14.46 3.69
N ARG A 43 12.86 -14.09 3.31
CA ARG A 43 13.13 -12.79 2.68
C ARG A 43 12.45 -12.66 1.33
N LEU A 44 12.45 -13.71 0.51
CA LEU A 44 11.73 -13.73 -0.78
C LEU A 44 10.23 -13.50 -0.58
N LEU A 45 9.60 -14.24 0.33
CA LEU A 45 8.18 -14.09 0.63
C LEU A 45 7.85 -12.69 1.15
N GLY A 46 8.69 -12.16 2.04
CA GLY A 46 8.57 -10.78 2.53
C GLY A 46 8.65 -9.77 1.38
N GLN A 47 9.60 -9.90 0.48
CA GLN A 47 9.75 -8.98 -0.66
C GLN A 47 8.57 -9.02 -1.64
N ILE A 48 7.96 -10.19 -1.87
CA ILE A 48 6.77 -10.28 -2.72
C ILE A 48 5.60 -9.52 -2.09
N ILE A 49 5.37 -9.68 -0.80
CA ILE A 49 4.32 -8.95 -0.07
C ILE A 49 4.63 -7.45 -0.01
N ASP A 50 5.89 -7.07 0.23
CA ASP A 50 6.31 -5.67 0.24
C ASP A 50 6.08 -4.99 -1.11
N ASN A 51 6.30 -5.69 -2.22
CA ASN A 51 6.02 -5.15 -3.55
C ASN A 51 4.52 -4.94 -3.78
N LEU A 52 3.67 -5.85 -3.30
CA LEU A 52 2.21 -5.66 -3.31
C LEU A 52 1.79 -4.47 -2.45
N ASN A 53 2.34 -4.36 -1.23
CA ASN A 53 2.03 -3.27 -0.31
C ASN A 53 2.49 -1.92 -0.87
N LYS A 54 3.68 -1.86 -1.47
CA LYS A 54 4.20 -0.65 -2.13
C LYS A 54 3.35 -0.25 -3.34
N ALA A 55 2.93 -1.22 -4.16
CA ALA A 55 2.05 -0.94 -5.28
C ALA A 55 0.74 -0.29 -4.81
N ALA A 56 0.10 -0.87 -3.79
CA ALA A 56 -1.14 -0.36 -3.22
C ALA A 56 -0.94 0.99 -2.51
N GLY A 57 0.15 1.16 -1.74
CA GLY A 57 0.44 2.38 -1.00
C GLY A 57 0.82 3.58 -1.87
N VAL A 58 1.47 3.33 -3.02
CA VAL A 58 1.79 4.35 -4.03
C VAL A 58 0.61 4.59 -4.99
N GLY A 59 -0.33 3.64 -5.09
CA GLY A 59 -1.54 3.78 -5.90
C GLY A 59 -1.38 3.32 -7.36
N PHE A 60 -0.45 2.41 -7.66
CA PHE A 60 -0.36 1.80 -8.99
C PHE A 60 -0.82 0.33 -8.98
N PRO A 61 -1.29 -0.20 -10.14
CA PRO A 61 -1.77 -1.57 -10.20
C PRO A 61 -0.68 -2.59 -9.81
N HIS A 62 -1.02 -3.54 -8.93
CA HIS A 62 -0.09 -4.62 -8.54
C HIS A 62 0.38 -5.49 -9.71
N THR A 63 -0.32 -5.45 -10.84
CA THR A 63 0.01 -6.21 -12.05
C THR A 63 1.25 -5.71 -12.80
N VAL A 64 1.80 -4.55 -12.44
CA VAL A 64 2.91 -3.90 -13.17
C VAL A 64 4.14 -3.63 -12.29
N PHE A 65 4.21 -4.18 -11.07
CA PHE A 65 5.36 -3.86 -10.21
C PHE A 65 6.67 -4.44 -10.79
N ALA A 66 6.62 -5.62 -11.42
CA ALA A 66 7.82 -6.18 -12.05
C ALA A 66 8.35 -5.29 -13.18
N ASP A 67 7.46 -4.73 -14.00
CA ASP A 67 7.89 -3.82 -15.08
C ASP A 67 8.53 -2.54 -14.53
N ARG A 68 8.00 -2.02 -13.42
CA ARG A 68 8.61 -0.88 -12.72
C ARG A 68 9.97 -1.23 -12.15
N LEU A 69 10.11 -2.40 -11.52
CA LEU A 69 11.40 -2.87 -11.00
C LEU A 69 12.42 -3.07 -12.13
N LYS A 70 12.01 -3.70 -13.23
CA LYS A 70 12.86 -3.90 -14.41
C LYS A 70 13.32 -2.59 -15.03
N SER A 71 12.43 -1.61 -15.14
CA SER A 71 12.76 -0.30 -15.71
C SER A 71 13.74 0.52 -14.85
N ALA A 72 13.76 0.28 -13.54
CA ALA A 72 14.68 0.92 -12.60
C ALA A 72 15.99 0.12 -12.39
N TRP A 73 16.08 -1.10 -12.91
CA TRP A 73 17.21 -1.98 -12.66
C TRP A 73 18.37 -1.72 -13.61
N VAL A 74 19.55 -1.56 -13.05
CA VAL A 74 20.83 -1.30 -13.77
C VAL A 74 21.87 -2.39 -13.43
N GLY A 75 21.45 -3.58 -13.05
CA GLY A 75 22.32 -4.66 -12.60
C GLY A 75 22.28 -5.90 -13.50
N GLU A 76 22.60 -7.04 -12.90
CA GLU A 76 22.69 -8.33 -13.59
C GLU A 76 21.38 -8.77 -14.22
N PRO A 77 21.38 -9.34 -15.46
CA PRO A 77 20.18 -9.80 -16.16
C PRO A 77 19.41 -10.90 -15.41
N ALA A 78 20.08 -11.69 -14.56
CA ALA A 78 19.45 -12.73 -13.74
C ALA A 78 18.33 -12.17 -12.84
N GLN A 79 18.46 -10.94 -12.37
CA GLN A 79 17.47 -10.29 -11.53
C GLN A 79 16.15 -9.97 -12.29
N ILE A 80 16.22 -9.74 -13.59
CA ILE A 80 15.05 -9.46 -14.43
C ILE A 80 14.08 -10.63 -14.40
N ARG A 81 14.60 -11.86 -14.54
CA ARG A 81 13.80 -13.09 -14.44
C ARG A 81 13.13 -13.22 -13.06
N ALA A 82 13.87 -12.92 -11.99
CA ALA A 82 13.35 -12.98 -10.64
C ALA A 82 12.18 -11.98 -10.42
N TYR A 83 12.20 -10.81 -11.07
CA TYR A 83 11.08 -9.86 -11.00
C TYR A 83 9.82 -10.40 -11.69
N ASP A 84 9.94 -11.06 -12.85
CA ASP A 84 8.81 -11.68 -13.53
C ASP A 84 8.24 -12.85 -12.71
N GLU A 85 9.10 -13.67 -12.12
CA GLU A 85 8.71 -14.77 -11.23
C GLU A 85 8.02 -14.26 -9.96
N ALA A 86 8.50 -13.15 -9.38
CA ALA A 86 7.87 -12.49 -8.24
C ALA A 86 6.47 -11.93 -8.59
N GLN A 87 6.34 -11.32 -9.78
CA GLN A 87 5.05 -10.86 -10.30
C GLN A 87 4.05 -12.00 -10.43
N GLU A 88 4.48 -13.13 -10.98
CA GLU A 88 3.59 -14.30 -11.12
C GLU A 88 3.18 -14.84 -9.74
N CYS A 89 4.09 -14.96 -8.79
CA CYS A 89 3.78 -15.37 -7.42
C CYS A 89 2.76 -14.42 -6.77
N ALA A 90 2.93 -13.11 -6.95
CA ALA A 90 2.01 -12.11 -6.43
C ALA A 90 0.62 -12.20 -7.06
N LEU A 91 0.54 -12.44 -8.38
CA LEU A 91 -0.74 -12.62 -9.07
C LEU A 91 -1.48 -13.87 -8.59
N ARG A 92 -0.77 -14.99 -8.42
CA ARG A 92 -1.35 -16.22 -7.87
C ARG A 92 -1.83 -16.03 -6.44
N PHE A 93 -1.08 -15.31 -5.61
CA PHE A 93 -1.49 -14.97 -4.25
C PHE A 93 -2.74 -14.08 -4.25
N ARG A 94 -2.79 -13.08 -5.12
CA ARG A 94 -3.96 -12.20 -5.28
C ARG A 94 -5.22 -12.98 -5.66
N MET A 95 -5.09 -13.89 -6.64
CA MET A 95 -6.20 -14.78 -7.04
C MET A 95 -6.65 -15.65 -5.86
N TYR A 96 -5.72 -16.25 -5.15
CA TYR A 96 -6.02 -17.07 -3.96
C TYR A 96 -6.79 -16.27 -2.89
N CYS A 97 -6.37 -15.02 -2.63
CA CYS A 97 -7.08 -14.15 -1.70
C CYS A 97 -8.53 -13.89 -2.14
N LEU A 98 -8.75 -13.58 -3.41
CA LEU A 98 -10.10 -13.35 -3.94
C LEU A 98 -10.98 -14.60 -3.90
N GLU A 99 -10.42 -15.77 -4.22
CA GLU A 99 -11.11 -17.05 -4.21
C GLU A 99 -11.52 -17.51 -2.82
N ASN A 100 -10.78 -17.10 -1.79
CA ASN A 100 -10.99 -17.52 -0.41
C ASN A 100 -11.51 -16.41 0.51
N ASN A 101 -11.98 -15.27 -0.03
CA ASN A 101 -12.44 -14.10 0.72
C ASN A 101 -11.43 -13.59 1.75
N LEU A 102 -10.16 -13.55 1.37
CA LEU A 102 -9.07 -13.04 2.20
C LEU A 102 -8.71 -11.62 1.78
N LEU A 103 -8.39 -10.78 2.75
CA LEU A 103 -7.92 -9.41 2.55
C LEU A 103 -6.56 -9.24 3.24
N ASP A 104 -5.48 -9.26 2.47
CA ASP A 104 -4.19 -8.78 2.92
C ASP A 104 -4.16 -7.24 2.89
N PHE A 105 -3.14 -6.62 3.47
CA PHE A 105 -3.05 -5.16 3.57
C PHE A 105 -3.18 -4.46 2.21
N SER A 106 -2.46 -4.95 1.19
CA SER A 106 -2.49 -4.35 -0.14
C SER A 106 -3.87 -4.44 -0.80
N LEU A 107 -4.57 -5.58 -0.65
CA LEU A 107 -5.91 -5.75 -1.20
C LEU A 107 -6.95 -4.92 -0.46
N GLN A 108 -6.78 -4.67 0.85
CA GLN A 108 -7.63 -3.75 1.60
C GLN A 108 -7.57 -2.33 1.02
N LEU A 109 -6.35 -1.82 0.77
CA LEU A 109 -6.14 -0.51 0.14
C LEU A 109 -6.76 -0.47 -1.26
N GLU A 110 -6.47 -1.46 -2.10
CA GLU A 110 -7.01 -1.54 -3.47
C GLU A 110 -8.54 -1.58 -3.49
N VAL A 111 -9.17 -2.37 -2.62
CA VAL A 111 -10.63 -2.45 -2.52
C VAL A 111 -11.21 -1.12 -2.06
N PHE A 112 -10.60 -0.50 -1.04
CA PHE A 112 -11.08 0.76 -0.53
C PHE A 112 -10.96 1.87 -1.57
N THR A 113 -9.79 2.07 -2.16
CA THR A 113 -9.52 3.18 -3.08
C THR A 113 -10.22 3.03 -4.43
N ASN A 114 -10.31 1.80 -4.97
CA ASN A 114 -10.80 1.57 -6.33
C ASN A 114 -12.31 1.27 -6.38
N TYR A 115 -12.92 0.83 -5.27
CA TYR A 115 -14.32 0.39 -5.28
C TYR A 115 -15.18 1.06 -4.20
N LEU A 116 -14.69 1.14 -2.95
CA LEU A 116 -15.50 1.69 -1.87
C LEU A 116 -15.53 3.21 -1.90
N TRP A 117 -14.38 3.87 -1.96
CA TRP A 117 -14.31 5.32 -2.00
C TRP A 117 -15.00 5.96 -3.24
N PRO A 118 -14.90 5.41 -4.46
CA PRO A 118 -15.66 5.89 -5.61
C PRO A 118 -17.17 5.66 -5.49
N SER A 119 -17.61 4.73 -4.65
CA SER A 119 -19.02 4.45 -4.41
C SER A 119 -19.70 5.65 -3.72
N LEU A 120 -20.76 6.17 -4.32
CA LEU A 120 -21.54 7.28 -3.75
C LEU A 120 -22.10 6.92 -2.36
N LEU A 121 -22.53 5.68 -2.18
CA LEU A 121 -23.06 5.20 -0.89
C LEU A 121 -21.98 5.24 0.21
N CYS A 122 -20.80 4.71 -0.06
CA CYS A 122 -19.70 4.69 0.90
C CYS A 122 -19.23 6.12 1.21
N ARG A 123 -19.03 6.93 0.18
CA ARG A 123 -18.61 8.33 0.35
C ARG A 123 -19.62 9.13 1.16
N SER A 124 -20.92 9.06 0.82
CA SER A 124 -21.96 9.75 1.56
C SER A 124 -22.06 9.30 3.01
N PHE A 125 -21.87 8.01 3.28
CA PHE A 125 -21.83 7.49 4.65
C PHE A 125 -20.67 8.08 5.43
N LEU A 126 -19.45 8.08 4.86
CA LEU A 126 -18.25 8.58 5.53
C LEU A 126 -18.29 10.10 5.73
N THR A 127 -18.66 10.87 4.70
CA THR A 127 -18.72 12.33 4.80
C THR A 127 -19.87 12.81 5.69
N GLY A 128 -20.97 12.06 5.76
CA GLY A 128 -22.09 12.36 6.68
C GLY A 128 -21.84 11.96 8.13
N ARG A 129 -20.81 11.16 8.40
CA ARG A 129 -20.48 10.68 9.75
C ARG A 129 -19.28 11.40 10.38
N TYR A 130 -18.29 11.74 9.58
CA TYR A 130 -17.02 12.32 10.03
C TYR A 130 -16.95 13.78 9.54
N HIS A 131 -17.09 14.71 10.47
CA HIS A 131 -17.18 16.15 10.20
C HIS A 131 -15.88 16.88 10.53
N HIS A 132 -15.03 16.30 11.35
CA HIS A 132 -13.78 16.90 11.80
C HIS A 132 -12.63 15.94 11.59
N LEU A 133 -11.50 16.45 11.12
CA LEU A 133 -10.27 15.69 10.91
C LEU A 133 -9.15 16.27 11.76
N ILE A 134 -8.43 15.41 12.49
CA ILE A 134 -7.09 15.69 13.00
C ILE A 134 -6.19 14.62 12.38
N TYR A 135 -5.23 15.05 11.57
CA TYR A 135 -4.30 14.14 10.88
C TYR A 135 -2.88 14.54 11.27
N ASP A 136 -2.30 13.77 12.18
CA ASP A 136 -0.98 13.99 12.75
C ASP A 136 0.07 13.15 12.01
N ASN A 137 1.31 13.62 11.99
CA ASN A 137 2.45 12.98 11.34
C ASN A 137 2.17 12.62 9.86
N ILE A 138 1.61 13.54 9.11
CA ILE A 138 1.23 13.28 7.71
C ILE A 138 2.43 12.89 6.84
N GLU A 139 3.65 13.33 7.17
CA GLU A 139 4.89 12.98 6.48
C GLU A 139 5.29 11.51 6.62
N GLU A 140 4.71 10.80 7.61
CA GLU A 140 4.98 9.38 7.88
C GLU A 140 4.00 8.43 7.17
N ASP A 141 3.06 8.97 6.41
CA ASP A 141 2.03 8.17 5.74
C ASP A 141 2.31 8.00 4.23
N ILE A 142 1.53 7.12 3.60
CA ILE A 142 1.69 6.67 2.22
C ILE A 142 0.96 7.60 1.22
N PRO A 143 1.41 7.70 -0.04
CA PRO A 143 0.80 8.58 -1.04
C PRO A 143 -0.70 8.40 -1.22
N VAL A 144 -1.19 7.15 -1.22
CA VAL A 144 -2.62 6.89 -1.42
C VAL A 144 -3.49 7.44 -0.28
N ALA A 145 -2.94 7.55 0.95
CA ALA A 145 -3.64 8.18 2.06
C ALA A 145 -3.73 9.70 1.85
N HIS A 146 -2.65 10.34 1.38
CA HIS A 146 -2.65 11.77 1.04
C HIS A 146 -3.63 12.09 -0.09
N ASP A 147 -3.69 11.27 -1.14
CA ASP A 147 -4.64 11.41 -2.24
C ASP A 147 -6.09 11.30 -1.74
N LEU A 148 -6.37 10.33 -0.86
CA LEU A 148 -7.67 10.16 -0.24
C LEU A 148 -8.06 11.39 0.59
N ILE A 149 -7.16 11.85 1.46
CA ILE A 149 -7.40 13.02 2.32
C ILE A 149 -7.60 14.27 1.47
N SER A 150 -6.80 14.48 0.44
CA SER A 150 -6.97 15.61 -0.49
C SER A 150 -8.38 15.67 -1.09
N GLN A 151 -8.92 14.50 -1.48
CA GLN A 151 -10.28 14.41 -2.01
C GLN A 151 -11.37 14.59 -0.92
N TRP A 152 -11.06 14.26 0.33
CA TRP A 152 -12.01 14.29 1.43
C TRP A 152 -12.02 15.64 2.18
N LEU A 153 -10.91 16.38 2.18
CA LEU A 153 -10.76 17.67 2.87
C LEU A 153 -11.94 18.64 2.62
N PRO A 154 -12.48 18.82 1.39
CA PRO A 154 -13.60 19.73 1.15
C PRO A 154 -14.92 19.33 1.84
N HIS A 155 -15.01 18.13 2.39
CA HIS A 155 -16.21 17.60 3.03
C HIS A 155 -16.17 17.67 4.56
N PHE A 156 -15.05 18.09 5.17
CA PHE A 156 -14.95 18.31 6.60
C PHE A 156 -15.40 19.75 6.97
N ASP A 157 -16.10 19.88 8.10
CA ASP A 157 -16.42 21.16 8.69
C ASP A 157 -15.16 21.85 9.24
N SER A 158 -14.19 21.05 9.71
CA SER A 158 -12.85 21.52 10.07
C SER A 158 -11.80 20.40 9.91
N ALA A 159 -10.59 20.78 9.55
CA ALA A 159 -9.47 19.86 9.45
C ALA A 159 -8.20 20.51 10.02
N LEU A 160 -7.44 19.73 10.80
CA LEU A 160 -6.10 20.06 11.27
C LEU A 160 -5.13 19.01 10.74
N LEU A 161 -4.18 19.45 9.92
CA LEU A 161 -3.08 18.63 9.42
C LEU A 161 -1.80 19.05 10.15
N ILE A 162 -1.06 18.09 10.68
CA ILE A 162 0.16 18.33 11.44
C ILE A 162 1.30 17.60 10.74
N GLN A 163 2.35 18.34 10.40
CA GLN A 163 3.53 17.83 9.72
C GLN A 163 4.80 18.23 10.47
N ASP A 164 5.70 17.28 10.66
CA ASP A 164 7.07 17.57 11.07
C ASP A 164 7.94 17.76 9.83
N LEU A 165 8.45 19.00 9.62
CA LEU A 165 9.27 19.33 8.45
C LEU A 165 10.61 18.60 8.39
N GLY A 166 11.09 18.05 9.50
CA GLY A 166 12.29 17.22 9.57
C GLY A 166 11.99 15.72 9.62
N GLY A 167 10.72 15.33 9.61
CA GLY A 167 10.24 13.94 9.72
C GLY A 167 10.33 13.15 8.42
N GLY A 168 9.58 12.04 8.35
CA GLY A 168 9.55 11.18 7.16
C GLY A 168 10.56 10.04 7.22
N PHE A 169 10.91 9.57 8.42
CA PHE A 169 11.87 8.48 8.61
C PHE A 169 11.33 7.11 8.17
N ARG A 170 10.02 6.96 7.98
CA ARG A 170 9.38 5.71 7.56
C ARG A 170 9.34 5.51 6.05
N ALA A 171 10.21 6.16 5.29
CA ALA A 171 10.30 5.97 3.83
C ALA A 171 10.44 4.50 3.42
N PHE A 172 11.10 3.66 4.25
CA PHE A 172 11.19 2.21 4.03
C PHE A 172 9.84 1.47 4.15
N LEU A 173 8.84 2.05 4.83
CA LEU A 173 7.46 1.57 4.92
C LEU A 173 6.55 2.23 3.87
N GLY A 174 7.07 3.13 3.05
CA GLY A 174 6.31 3.79 2.00
C GLY A 174 5.88 5.22 2.32
N ALA A 175 6.33 5.80 3.44
CA ALA A 175 6.09 7.20 3.76
C ALA A 175 6.61 8.14 2.65
N ASP A 176 5.83 9.15 2.33
CA ASP A 176 6.19 10.14 1.32
C ASP A 176 5.95 11.58 1.83
N PRO A 177 6.98 12.20 2.43
CA PRO A 177 6.91 13.58 2.88
C PRO A 177 6.60 14.58 1.77
N GLN A 178 6.92 14.25 0.51
CA GLN A 178 6.68 15.15 -0.62
C GLN A 178 5.19 15.24 -0.93
N SER A 179 4.49 14.09 -1.03
CA SER A 179 3.04 14.07 -1.24
C SER A 179 2.29 14.67 -0.04
N ALA A 180 2.78 14.45 1.20
CA ALA A 180 2.26 15.09 2.40
C ALA A 180 2.30 16.63 2.29
N SER A 181 3.44 17.17 1.88
CA SER A 181 3.63 18.64 1.74
C SER A 181 2.68 19.27 0.70
N LEU A 182 2.20 18.50 -0.29
CA LEU A 182 1.23 19.01 -1.26
C LEU A 182 -0.13 19.31 -0.63
N LEU A 183 -0.48 18.66 0.49
CA LEU A 183 -1.73 18.93 1.23
C LEU A 183 -1.79 20.35 1.78
N ALA A 184 -0.65 21.00 2.03
CA ALA A 184 -0.60 22.40 2.48
C ALA A 184 -1.31 23.35 1.50
N SER A 185 -1.30 23.05 0.20
CA SER A 185 -1.98 23.84 -0.82
C SER A 185 -3.53 23.84 -0.70
N ALA A 186 -4.08 22.84 -0.01
CA ALA A 186 -5.52 22.70 0.24
C ALA A 186 -5.93 23.33 1.60
N CYS A 187 -4.97 23.78 2.41
CA CYS A 187 -5.22 24.41 3.70
C CYS A 187 -5.55 25.90 3.52
N GLN A 188 -6.46 26.41 4.34
CA GLN A 188 -6.81 27.83 4.37
C GLN A 188 -5.75 28.68 5.07
N GLU A 189 -5.07 28.09 6.05
CA GLU A 189 -4.01 28.71 6.84
C GLU A 189 -2.88 27.70 7.08
N VAL A 190 -1.65 28.16 7.05
CA VAL A 190 -0.46 27.35 7.39
C VAL A 190 0.31 28.11 8.47
N VAL A 191 0.50 27.45 9.62
CA VAL A 191 1.27 27.97 10.75
C VAL A 191 2.55 27.15 10.89
N THR A 192 3.70 27.81 10.91
CA THR A 192 4.99 27.16 11.07
C THR A 192 5.58 27.52 12.45
N PHE A 193 6.03 26.51 13.18
CA PHE A 193 6.76 26.65 14.43
C PHE A 193 8.26 26.45 14.16
N GLU A 194 9.07 27.47 14.39
CA GLU A 194 10.52 27.43 14.15
C GLU A 194 11.32 26.96 15.36
N GLU A 195 10.74 27.07 16.56
CA GLU A 195 11.39 26.67 17.80
C GLU A 195 11.04 25.23 18.16
N ASN A 196 12.08 24.42 18.42
CA ASN A 196 11.92 23.08 18.95
C ASN A 196 11.80 23.15 20.48
N HIS A 197 10.62 22.86 21.01
CA HIS A 197 10.35 22.84 22.45
C HIS A 197 10.52 21.45 23.09
N VAL A 198 10.98 20.46 22.33
CA VAL A 198 11.25 19.10 22.82
C VAL A 198 12.72 19.02 23.18
N SER A 199 13.01 18.91 24.47
CA SER A 199 14.37 18.74 25.04
C SER A 199 14.67 17.28 25.35
#